data_6f0be0f761f0cc57f7e5aabe956fe27a
#
_entry.id   6f0be0f761f0cc57f7e5aabe956fe27a
#
_cell.length_a   1.000
_cell.length_b   1.000
_cell.length_c   1.000
_cell.angle_alpha   90.00
_cell.angle_beta   90.00
_cell.angle_gamma   90.00
#
_symmetry.space_group_name_H-M   'P 1'
#
loop_
_entity.id
_entity.type
_entity.pdbx_description
1 polymer ?
#
loop_
_entity_poly.entity_id
_entity_poly.type
_entity_poly.pdbx_seq_one_letter_code
_entity_poly.pdbx_strand_id
1 'polypeptide(L)'
;MVNSRSDGWHDVVVLMPEQFNDALEAVLAVREQRTVVLNLSRLTPELAQRAADLVSGGVHALDGQQQRISEMVLLLAPAGVAINRISDTDQA
;
A
#
# COMPACT_ATOMS: atom_id res chain seq x y z
N MET A 1 18.46 -18.92 5.96
CA MET A 1 18.16 -18.64 6.11
C MET A 1 17.67 -18.13 6.26
N VAL A 2 17.42 -18.09 6.33
CA VAL A 2 16.88 -17.59 6.54
C VAL A 2 16.25 -17.04 6.41
N ASN A 3 15.90 -16.88 6.29
CA ASN A 3 15.14 -16.27 6.18
C ASN A 3 14.24 -16.11 6.41
N SER A 4 14.21 -16.48 6.76
CA SER A 4 13.28 -16.39 7.19
C SER A 4 12.49 -15.46 7.31
N ARG A 5 12.46 -14.86 7.40
CA ARG A 5 11.81 -14.01 7.34
C ARG A 5 10.78 -13.96 6.61
N SER A 6 10.54 -14.59 5.92
CA SER A 6 9.49 -14.41 5.06
C SER A 6 8.26 -15.07 5.51
N ASP A 7 7.77 -14.66 6.62
CA ASP A 7 6.50 -15.07 7.11
C ASP A 7 5.36 -14.34 6.45
N GLY A 8 5.61 -13.53 5.45
CA GLY A 8 4.58 -12.75 4.81
C GLY A 8 4.14 -11.55 5.62
N TRP A 9 3.60 -11.77 6.79
CA TRP A 9 3.09 -10.66 7.59
C TRP A 9 4.19 -9.80 8.19
N HIS A 10 5.44 -10.22 8.08
CA HIS A 10 6.59 -9.40 8.44
C HIS A 10 7.18 -8.67 7.26
N ASP A 11 6.71 -8.96 6.06
CA ASP A 11 7.29 -8.38 4.86
C ASP A 11 6.73 -6.99 4.61
N VAL A 12 7.59 -6.13 4.11
CA VAL A 12 7.18 -4.86 3.53
C VAL A 12 7.55 -4.92 2.06
N VAL A 13 6.56 -4.75 1.21
CA VAL A 13 6.72 -4.81 -0.24
C VAL A 13 6.68 -3.39 -0.78
N VAL A 14 7.64 -3.05 -1.62
CA VAL A 14 7.63 -1.75 -2.30
C VAL A 14 7.26 -2.00 -3.75
N LEU A 15 6.15 -1.42 -4.20
CA LEU A 15 5.67 -1.54 -5.56
C LEU A 15 5.69 -0.18 -6.23
N MET A 16 6.17 -0.16 -7.46
CA MET A 16 6.23 1.06 -8.25
C MET A 16 5.78 0.71 -9.67
N PRO A 17 4.47 0.57 -9.88
CA PRO A 17 3.96 0.09 -11.16
C PRO A 17 4.19 1.09 -12.27
N GLU A 18 4.50 0.57 -13.46
CA GLU A 18 4.64 1.38 -14.65
C GLU A 18 3.41 1.28 -15.53
N GLN A 19 2.50 0.36 -15.19
CA GLN A 19 1.24 0.22 -15.90
C GLN A 19 0.11 0.09 -14.89
N PHE A 20 -1.06 0.56 -15.29
CA PHE A 20 -2.21 0.58 -14.39
C PHE A 20 -2.53 -0.80 -13.82
N ASN A 21 -2.53 -1.84 -14.67
CA ASN A 21 -2.91 -3.17 -14.20
C ASN A 21 -1.97 -3.73 -13.14
N ASP A 22 -0.73 -3.29 -13.13
CA ASP A 22 0.22 -3.79 -12.16
C ASP A 22 -0.07 -3.32 -10.75
N ALA A 23 -0.89 -2.28 -10.62
CA ALA A 23 -1.26 -1.79 -9.29
C ALA A 23 -2.07 -2.83 -8.50
N LEU A 24 -2.73 -3.78 -9.20
CA LEU A 24 -3.47 -4.83 -8.52
C LEU A 24 -2.57 -5.73 -7.67
N GLU A 25 -1.29 -5.77 -7.99
CA GLU A 25 -0.34 -6.52 -7.17
C GLU A 25 -0.35 -6.06 -5.73
N ALA A 26 -0.65 -4.78 -5.51
CA ALA A 26 -0.70 -4.25 -4.14
C ALA A 26 -1.84 -4.90 -3.35
N VAL A 27 -3.01 -5.07 -3.99
CA VAL A 27 -4.15 -5.69 -3.32
C VAL A 27 -3.84 -7.15 -3.00
N LEU A 28 -3.22 -7.85 -3.95
CA LEU A 28 -2.86 -9.25 -3.73
C LEU A 28 -1.87 -9.40 -2.60
N ALA A 29 -0.91 -8.47 -2.50
CA ALA A 29 0.07 -8.52 -1.43
C ALA A 29 -0.59 -8.31 -0.07
N VAL A 30 -1.53 -7.36 0.02
CA VAL A 30 -2.25 -7.15 1.27
C VAL A 30 -3.08 -8.37 1.62
N ARG A 31 -3.69 -9.01 0.64
CA ARG A 31 -4.46 -10.24 0.87
C ARG A 31 -3.56 -11.32 1.48
N GLU A 32 -2.29 -11.31 1.09
CA GLU A 32 -1.31 -12.27 1.60
C GLU A 32 -0.64 -11.80 2.88
N GLN A 33 -1.22 -10.82 3.55
CA GLN A 33 -0.77 -10.34 4.86
C GLN A 33 0.53 -9.57 4.78
N ARG A 34 0.77 -8.88 3.67
CA ARG A 34 1.95 -8.05 3.51
C ARG A 34 1.60 -6.58 3.58
N THR A 35 2.52 -5.81 4.12
CA THR A 35 2.41 -4.36 4.12
C THR A 35 3.06 -3.84 2.84
N VAL A 36 2.42 -2.87 2.21
CA VAL A 36 2.84 -2.40 0.89
C VAL A 36 3.07 -0.90 0.91
N VAL A 37 4.20 -0.48 0.36
CA VAL A 37 4.43 0.91 0.00
C VAL A 37 4.20 0.99 -1.50
N LEU A 38 3.14 1.66 -1.90
CA LEU A 38 2.74 1.75 -3.30
C LEU A 38 3.07 3.14 -3.82
N ASN A 39 4.03 3.19 -4.73
CA ASN A 39 4.47 4.44 -5.32
C ASN A 39 3.93 4.52 -6.75
N LEU A 40 3.03 5.46 -6.99
CA LEU A 40 2.32 5.59 -8.26
C LEU A 40 2.94 6.64 -9.17
N SER A 41 4.13 7.12 -8.82
CA SER A 41 4.71 8.26 -9.53
C SER A 41 5.13 7.96 -10.96
N ARG A 42 5.19 6.68 -11.35
CA ARG A 42 5.52 6.31 -12.72
C ARG A 42 4.31 6.25 -13.63
N LEU A 43 3.12 6.40 -13.06
CA LEU A 43 1.91 6.50 -13.86
C LEU A 43 1.60 7.97 -14.14
N THR A 44 0.82 8.23 -15.19
CA THR A 44 0.33 9.58 -15.38
C THR A 44 -0.58 9.93 -14.22
N PRO A 45 -0.77 11.23 -13.93
CA PRO A 45 -1.62 11.62 -12.81
C PRO A 45 -3.02 11.02 -12.88
N GLU A 46 -3.60 10.93 -14.07
CA GLU A 46 -4.93 10.37 -14.22
C GLU A 46 -4.95 8.89 -13.89
N LEU A 47 -3.99 8.14 -14.42
CA LEU A 47 -3.92 6.71 -14.16
C LEU A 47 -3.55 6.44 -12.70
N ALA A 48 -2.70 7.30 -12.12
CA ALA A 48 -2.35 7.15 -10.72
C ALA A 48 -3.58 7.29 -9.83
N GLN A 49 -4.45 8.26 -10.15
CA GLN A 49 -5.66 8.45 -9.35
C GLN A 49 -6.58 7.25 -9.48
N ARG A 50 -6.74 6.73 -10.70
CA ARG A 50 -7.57 5.55 -10.90
C ARG A 50 -7.00 4.33 -10.17
N ALA A 51 -5.68 4.18 -10.22
CA ALA A 51 -5.04 3.06 -9.53
C ALA A 51 -5.22 3.19 -8.03
N ALA A 52 -5.08 4.39 -7.50
CA ALA A 52 -5.28 4.62 -6.07
C ALA A 52 -6.70 4.25 -5.66
N ASP A 53 -7.69 4.65 -6.46
CA ASP A 53 -9.09 4.35 -6.17
C ASP A 53 -9.34 2.83 -6.17
N LEU A 54 -8.80 2.15 -7.17
CA LEU A 54 -8.97 0.71 -7.30
C LEU A 54 -8.35 -0.01 -6.11
N VAL A 55 -7.12 0.36 -5.78
CA VAL A 55 -6.40 -0.28 -4.69
C VAL A 55 -7.07 0.02 -3.37
N SER A 56 -7.53 1.26 -3.16
CA SER A 56 -8.25 1.62 -1.94
C SER A 56 -9.48 0.75 -1.75
N GLY A 57 -10.24 0.54 -2.82
CA GLY A 57 -11.42 -0.31 -2.75
C GLY A 57 -11.06 -1.75 -2.41
N GLY A 58 -10.02 -2.28 -3.03
CA GLY A 58 -9.59 -3.64 -2.77
C GLY A 58 -9.10 -3.83 -1.34
N VAL A 59 -8.28 -2.90 -0.86
CA VAL A 59 -7.77 -2.98 0.51
C VAL A 59 -8.92 -2.85 1.51
N HIS A 60 -9.86 -1.95 1.23
CA HIS A 60 -11.03 -1.78 2.10
C HIS A 60 -11.85 -3.07 2.16
N ALA A 61 -12.02 -3.73 1.03
CA ALA A 61 -12.78 -4.97 0.97
C ALA A 61 -12.12 -6.08 1.78
N LEU A 62 -10.83 -5.99 2.00
CA LEU A 62 -10.07 -6.96 2.80
C LEU A 62 -9.97 -6.53 4.26
N ASP A 63 -10.68 -5.48 4.65
CA ASP A 63 -10.60 -4.91 5.99
C ASP A 63 -9.19 -4.40 6.30
N GLY A 64 -8.44 -4.07 5.27
CA GLY A 64 -7.10 -3.52 5.44
C GLY A 64 -7.14 -2.04 5.74
N GLN A 65 -5.97 -1.47 5.88
CA GLN A 65 -5.82 -0.08 6.21
C GLN A 65 -4.96 0.60 5.16
N GLN A 66 -5.15 1.89 5.01
CA GLN A 66 -4.31 2.65 4.10
C GLN A 66 -4.04 4.03 4.67
N GLN A 67 -2.90 4.56 4.30
CA GLN A 67 -2.49 5.88 4.70
C GLN A 67 -1.80 6.52 3.49
N ARG A 68 -2.27 7.69 3.10
CA ARG A 68 -1.59 8.42 2.03
C ARG A 68 -0.35 9.07 2.61
N ILE A 69 0.79 8.74 2.04
CA ILE A 69 2.07 9.30 2.48
C ILE A 69 2.36 10.61 1.75
N SER A 70 2.07 10.62 0.46
CA SER A 70 2.22 11.82 -0.35
C SER A 70 1.23 11.72 -1.48
N GLU A 71 1.26 12.66 -2.40
CA GLU A 71 0.30 12.68 -3.48
C GLU A 71 0.30 11.39 -4.29
N MET A 72 1.46 10.76 -4.44
CA MET A 72 1.62 9.59 -5.28
C MET A 72 2.02 8.34 -4.51
N VAL A 73 2.07 8.38 -3.19
CA VAL A 73 2.54 7.23 -2.41
C VAL A 73 1.53 6.86 -1.35
N LEU A 74 1.16 5.59 -1.33
CA LEU A 74 0.23 5.04 -0.36
C LEU A 74 0.91 3.95 0.46
N LEU A 75 0.58 3.91 1.73
CA LEU A 75 0.98 2.81 2.61
C LEU A 75 -0.25 1.96 2.85
N LEU A 76 -0.13 0.68 2.60
CA LEU A 76 -1.25 -0.26 2.69
C LEU A 76 -0.88 -1.37 3.66
N ALA A 77 -1.82 -1.78 4.48
CA ALA A 77 -1.56 -2.83 5.45
C ALA A 77 -2.75 -3.75 5.58
N PRO A 78 -2.52 -5.02 5.92
CA PRO A 78 -3.63 -5.95 6.11
C PRO A 78 -4.35 -5.70 7.43
N ALA A 79 -5.49 -6.34 7.60
CA ALA A 79 -6.22 -6.29 8.84
C ALA A 79 -5.33 -6.79 9.96
N GLY A 80 -5.36 -6.17 11.09
CA GLY A 80 -4.53 -6.55 12.21
C GLY A 80 -3.22 -5.80 12.31
N VAL A 81 -2.84 -5.08 11.27
CA VAL A 81 -1.65 -4.22 11.33
C VAL A 81 -2.13 -2.78 11.41
N ALA A 82 -1.81 -2.12 12.50
CA ALA A 82 -2.25 -0.74 12.69
C ALA A 82 -1.24 0.21 12.06
N ILE A 83 -1.76 1.18 11.34
CA ILE A 83 -0.93 2.27 10.83
C ILE A 83 -1.12 3.45 11.77
N ASN A 84 -0.06 3.83 12.45
CA ASN A 84 -0.11 4.94 13.38
C ASN A 84 0.64 6.11 12.83
N ARG A 85 -0.02 7.24 12.81
CA ARG A 85 0.56 8.46 12.28
C ARG A 85 1.03 9.31 13.44
N ILE A 86 2.32 9.53 13.48
CA ILE A 86 2.91 10.38 14.51
C ILE A 86 3.23 11.70 13.85
N SER A 87 2.37 12.66 14.05
CA SER A 87 2.64 13.93 13.42
C SER A 87 2.67 15.02 14.44
N ASP A 88 3.09 15.81 14.19
CA ASP A 88 3.06 16.70 14.76
C ASP A 88 2.48 17.83 14.46
N THR A 89 1.96 17.91 14.20
CA THR A 89 1.41 18.72 13.90
C THR A 89 0.83 19.36 14.04
N ASP A 90 0.69 19.33 14.33
CA ASP A 90 0.15 19.90 14.48
C ASP A 90 0.27 20.65 14.90
N GLN A 91 0.67 20.61 15.01
CA GLN A 91 0.72 21.14 15.43
C GLN A 91 0.90 21.96 15.54
N ALA A 92 1.00 21.96 15.72
CA ALA A 92 1.05 22.66 15.93
C ALA A 92 0.91 23.25 15.99
#